data_44e171790f980a39f4a8e8c4c28f4324
#
_entry.id   44e171790f980a39f4a8e8c4c28f4324
#
_cell.length_a   1.000
_cell.length_b   1.000
_cell.length_c   1.000
_cell.angle_alpha   90.00
_cell.angle_beta   90.00
_cell.angle_gamma   90.00
#
_symmetry.space_group_name_H-M   'P 1'
#
loop_
_entity.id
_entity.type
_entity.pdbx_description
1 polymer ?
#
loop_
_entity_poly.entity_id
_entity_poly.type
_entity_poly.pdbx_seq_one_letter_code
_entity_poly.pdbx_strand_id
1 'polypeptide(L)'
;MRETDPTDTPIEIDPAHFRSVLGHYPTGVCVVSGWREPGSAAGLAIGTFTSVSLDPPLVGFCPDKRSSSWPLMRRSGRFCVNVLGADQHALSRKFATRGVDKFHGVSHSLSKHGLPVLDGVVAAIECDIAAEHDAGDHLFVIGRVLSLEILRPAAPLLYFKGSYGTFTALDH
;
A
#
# COMPACT_ATOMS: atom_id res chain seq x y z
N MET A 1 -24.83 -18.70 17.16
CA MET A 1 -23.77 -19.72 17.22
C MET A 1 -24.06 -20.68 16.08
N ARG A 2 -23.25 -20.67 14.99
CA ARG A 2 -23.41 -21.70 13.92
C ARG A 2 -22.73 -22.96 14.43
N GLU A 3 -23.45 -24.08 14.52
CA GLU A 3 -22.85 -25.39 14.72
C GLU A 3 -21.85 -25.65 13.59
N THR A 4 -20.61 -25.97 13.94
CA THR A 4 -19.61 -26.40 12.99
C THR A 4 -19.93 -27.83 12.57
N ASP A 5 -20.21 -28.03 11.29
CA ASP A 5 -20.38 -29.36 10.68
C ASP A 5 -19.06 -30.14 10.83
N PRO A 6 -19.07 -31.34 11.44
CA PRO A 6 -17.86 -32.13 11.63
C PRO A 6 -17.22 -32.65 10.34
N THR A 7 -17.82 -32.39 9.17
CA THR A 7 -17.27 -32.72 7.84
C THR A 7 -16.47 -31.59 7.20
N ASP A 8 -16.37 -30.42 7.85
CA ASP A 8 -15.64 -29.25 7.32
C ASP A 8 -14.12 -29.40 7.58
N THR A 9 -13.48 -30.32 6.83
CA THR A 9 -12.01 -30.42 6.83
C THR A 9 -11.45 -29.13 6.22
N PRO A 10 -10.55 -28.40 6.91
CA PRO A 10 -9.97 -27.19 6.38
C PRO A 10 -9.32 -27.49 5.01
N ILE A 11 -9.69 -26.73 3.99
CA ILE A 11 -9.07 -26.84 2.66
C ILE A 11 -7.63 -26.40 2.83
N GLU A 12 -6.68 -27.34 2.71
CA GLU A 12 -5.26 -27.05 2.74
C GLU A 12 -4.82 -26.55 1.33
N ILE A 13 -4.58 -25.23 1.22
CA ILE A 13 -4.09 -24.63 -0.02
C ILE A 13 -2.58 -24.42 0.11
N ASP A 14 -1.83 -25.01 -0.82
CA ASP A 14 -0.38 -24.78 -0.90
C ASP A 14 -0.06 -23.30 -1.10
N PRO A 15 0.79 -22.68 -0.24
CA PRO A 15 1.14 -21.26 -0.33
C PRO A 15 1.81 -20.85 -1.63
N ALA A 16 2.53 -21.76 -2.31
CA ALA A 16 3.16 -21.47 -3.58
C ALA A 16 2.12 -21.42 -4.71
N HIS A 17 1.16 -22.34 -4.68
CA HIS A 17 0.02 -22.35 -5.61
C HIS A 17 -0.84 -21.09 -5.41
N PHE A 18 -1.17 -20.74 -4.17
CA PHE A 18 -1.92 -19.52 -3.85
C PHE A 18 -1.24 -18.28 -4.44
N ARG A 19 0.06 -18.09 -4.19
CA ARG A 19 0.81 -16.94 -4.75
C ARG A 19 0.88 -16.98 -6.28
N SER A 20 0.99 -18.14 -6.88
CA SER A 20 1.00 -18.30 -8.33
C SER A 20 -0.31 -17.85 -8.96
N VAL A 21 -1.44 -18.28 -8.41
CA VAL A 21 -2.78 -17.90 -8.90
C VAL A 21 -3.01 -16.40 -8.69
N LEU A 22 -2.81 -15.89 -7.48
CA LEU A 22 -3.02 -14.47 -7.16
C LEU A 22 -2.05 -13.54 -7.91
N GLY A 23 -0.88 -14.04 -8.30
CA GLY A 23 0.05 -13.31 -9.17
C GLY A 23 -0.50 -13.00 -10.57
N HIS A 24 -1.56 -13.67 -11.01
CA HIS A 24 -2.26 -13.36 -12.27
C HIS A 24 -3.26 -12.18 -12.14
N TYR A 25 -3.48 -11.68 -10.93
CA TYR A 25 -4.22 -10.45 -10.69
C TYR A 25 -3.25 -9.27 -10.66
N PRO A 26 -3.26 -8.38 -11.68
CA PRO A 26 -2.38 -7.21 -11.70
C PRO A 26 -2.82 -6.20 -10.65
N THR A 27 -1.85 -5.60 -9.98
CA THR A 27 -2.10 -4.55 -8.98
C THR A 27 -1.37 -3.27 -9.33
N GLY A 28 -1.94 -2.12 -8.96
CA GLY A 28 -1.19 -0.89 -8.87
C GLY A 28 -0.14 -0.99 -7.76
N VAL A 29 0.91 -0.16 -7.85
CA VAL A 29 1.97 -0.10 -6.84
C VAL A 29 1.94 1.25 -6.16
N CYS A 30 1.84 1.24 -4.83
CA CYS A 30 1.88 2.43 -4.00
C CYS A 30 2.98 2.31 -2.94
N VAL A 31 3.44 3.45 -2.43
CA VAL A 31 4.20 3.54 -1.19
C VAL A 31 3.33 4.22 -0.14
N VAL A 32 3.05 3.54 0.95
CA VAL A 32 2.46 4.17 2.13
C VAL A 32 3.58 4.77 2.94
N SER A 33 3.52 6.07 3.21
CA SER A 33 4.49 6.84 3.98
C SER A 33 3.85 7.49 5.19
N GLY A 34 4.66 7.75 6.21
CA GLY A 34 4.22 8.42 7.43
C GLY A 34 5.40 8.69 8.36
N TRP A 35 5.11 9.17 9.55
CA TRP A 35 6.12 9.48 10.54
C TRP A 35 6.32 8.33 11.53
N ARG A 36 7.58 7.96 11.76
CA ARG A 36 8.00 7.17 12.92
C ARG A 36 8.00 8.02 14.18
N GLU A 37 8.59 9.21 14.04
CA GLU A 37 8.70 10.29 15.00
C GLU A 37 8.89 11.61 14.23
N PRO A 38 8.71 12.79 14.80
CA PRO A 38 8.90 14.06 14.12
C PRO A 38 10.24 14.14 13.39
N GLY A 39 10.21 14.35 12.06
CA GLY A 39 11.40 14.43 11.20
C GLY A 39 12.00 13.09 10.77
N SER A 40 11.49 11.95 11.25
CA SER A 40 11.93 10.61 10.83
C SER A 40 10.81 9.89 10.09
N ALA A 41 10.85 9.92 8.76
CA ALA A 41 9.87 9.28 7.91
C ALA A 41 10.08 7.76 7.83
N ALA A 42 8.99 7.02 7.64
CA ALA A 42 8.99 5.59 7.36
C ALA A 42 8.03 5.29 6.21
N GLY A 43 8.18 4.14 5.56
CA GLY A 43 7.30 3.75 4.47
C GLY A 43 7.39 2.28 4.11
N LEU A 44 6.42 1.81 3.34
CA LEU A 44 6.38 0.45 2.80
C LEU A 44 5.70 0.43 1.43
N ALA A 45 6.20 -0.41 0.53
CA ALA A 45 5.55 -0.67 -0.76
C ALA A 45 4.34 -1.59 -0.57
N ILE A 46 3.24 -1.25 -1.22
CA ILE A 46 1.94 -1.93 -1.15
C ILE A 46 1.39 -2.19 -2.55
N GLY A 47 0.89 -3.40 -2.80
CA GLY A 47 0.08 -3.75 -3.97
C GLY A 47 -1.40 -3.97 -3.65
N THR A 48 -1.80 -3.90 -2.39
CA THR A 48 -3.17 -4.21 -1.93
C THR A 48 -4.04 -2.97 -1.72
N PHE A 49 -3.61 -1.81 -2.22
CA PHE A 49 -4.37 -0.57 -2.08
C PHE A 49 -5.67 -0.58 -2.90
N THR A 50 -6.77 -0.15 -2.27
CA THR A 50 -8.09 -0.06 -2.90
C THR A 50 -8.94 1.07 -2.33
N SER A 51 -9.90 1.56 -3.13
CA SER A 51 -11.01 2.36 -2.62
C SER A 51 -11.99 1.47 -1.85
N VAL A 52 -12.56 1.97 -0.76
CA VAL A 52 -13.50 1.23 0.10
C VAL A 52 -14.89 1.87 0.10
N SER A 53 -14.97 3.20 0.23
CA SER A 53 -16.24 3.92 0.31
C SER A 53 -16.10 5.33 -0.26
N LEU A 54 -17.19 5.87 -0.81
CA LEU A 54 -17.28 7.26 -1.24
C LEU A 54 -17.88 8.15 -0.14
N ASP A 55 -18.80 7.63 0.65
CA ASP A 55 -19.43 8.37 1.74
C ASP A 55 -19.54 7.47 3.00
N PRO A 56 -18.74 7.73 4.03
CA PRO A 56 -17.57 8.63 4.02
C PRO A 56 -16.46 8.14 3.08
N PRO A 57 -15.55 9.03 2.62
CA PRO A 57 -14.47 8.63 1.73
C PRO A 57 -13.44 7.79 2.47
N LEU A 58 -13.36 6.50 2.12
CA LEU A 58 -12.46 5.51 2.73
C LEU A 58 -11.62 4.79 1.69
N VAL A 59 -10.39 4.50 2.07
CA VAL A 59 -9.46 3.64 1.34
C VAL A 59 -8.96 2.52 2.23
N GLY A 60 -8.41 1.45 1.65
CA GLY A 60 -7.87 0.33 2.41
C GLY A 60 -6.60 -0.24 1.81
N PHE A 61 -5.79 -0.90 2.65
CA PHE A 61 -4.63 -1.68 2.24
C PHE A 61 -4.25 -2.71 3.30
N CYS A 62 -3.43 -3.71 2.91
CA CYS A 62 -3.05 -4.81 3.79
C CYS A 62 -1.53 -4.84 4.02
N PRO A 63 -0.99 -4.28 5.12
CA PRO A 63 0.39 -4.48 5.52
C PRO A 63 0.60 -5.85 6.18
N ASP A 64 1.71 -6.53 5.86
CA ASP A 64 2.17 -7.75 6.55
C ASP A 64 2.41 -7.43 8.05
N LYS A 65 1.93 -8.26 8.96
CA LYS A 65 2.15 -8.11 10.43
C LYS A 65 3.63 -8.13 10.80
N ARG A 66 4.47 -8.75 9.96
CA ARG A 66 5.94 -8.75 10.10
C ARG A 66 6.60 -7.49 9.54
N SER A 67 5.85 -6.52 9.05
CA SER A 67 6.39 -5.25 8.56
C SER A 67 7.12 -4.51 9.68
N SER A 68 8.36 -4.08 9.42
CA SER A 68 9.11 -3.22 10.35
C SER A 68 8.69 -1.74 10.25
N SER A 69 8.02 -1.33 9.17
CA SER A 69 7.65 0.06 8.94
C SER A 69 6.27 0.40 9.50
N TRP A 70 5.25 -0.46 9.28
CA TRP A 70 3.88 -0.15 9.67
C TRP A 70 3.70 0.09 11.18
N PRO A 71 4.24 -0.75 12.10
CA PRO A 71 4.11 -0.50 13.54
C PRO A 71 4.70 0.83 14.01
N LEU A 72 5.65 1.39 13.27
CA LEU A 72 6.24 2.69 13.57
C LEU A 72 5.34 3.84 13.09
N MET A 73 4.84 3.77 11.86
CA MET A 73 4.01 4.81 11.25
C MET A 73 2.62 4.92 11.89
N ARG A 74 1.99 3.79 12.23
CA ARG A 74 0.63 3.75 12.78
C ARG A 74 0.47 4.59 14.06
N ARG A 75 1.56 4.82 14.80
CA ARG A 75 1.56 5.61 16.04
C ARG A 75 1.23 7.08 15.80
N SER A 76 1.51 7.60 14.60
CA SER A 76 1.17 8.98 14.23
C SER A 76 -0.32 9.17 13.94
N GLY A 77 -1.09 8.08 13.80
CA GLY A 77 -2.51 8.11 13.46
C GLY A 77 -2.80 8.48 12.00
N ARG A 78 -1.76 8.77 11.20
CA ARG A 78 -1.86 9.28 9.82
C ARG A 78 -0.89 8.61 8.87
N PHE A 79 -1.28 8.57 7.59
CA PHE A 79 -0.40 8.11 6.51
C PHE A 79 -0.74 8.81 5.18
N CYS A 80 0.21 8.76 4.25
CA CYS A 80 0.01 9.18 2.87
C CYS A 80 0.22 7.98 1.94
N VAL A 81 -0.68 7.78 0.99
CA VAL A 81 -0.52 6.82 -0.10
C VAL A 81 0.05 7.54 -1.30
N ASN A 82 1.24 7.15 -1.73
CA ASN A 82 1.96 7.66 -2.88
C ASN A 82 1.78 6.69 -4.05
N VAL A 83 1.00 7.05 -5.06
CA VAL A 83 0.77 6.22 -6.25
C VAL A 83 1.96 6.35 -7.18
N LEU A 84 2.66 5.24 -7.45
CA LEU A 84 3.89 5.26 -8.23
C LEU A 84 3.63 5.28 -9.73
N GLY A 85 4.45 6.06 -10.46
CA GLY A 85 4.52 6.03 -11.91
C GLY A 85 5.42 4.89 -12.43
N ALA A 86 5.27 4.53 -13.70
CA ALA A 86 6.00 3.44 -14.37
C ALA A 86 7.54 3.59 -14.28
N ASP A 87 8.03 4.82 -14.19
CA ASP A 87 9.44 5.19 -14.05
C ASP A 87 9.99 5.01 -12.61
N GLN A 88 9.13 4.66 -11.63
CA GLN A 88 9.49 4.57 -10.21
C GLN A 88 9.64 3.14 -9.68
N HIS A 89 9.87 2.13 -10.55
CA HIS A 89 10.05 0.74 -10.11
C HIS A 89 11.24 0.54 -9.15
N ALA A 90 12.32 1.31 -9.30
CA ALA A 90 13.45 1.27 -8.38
C ALA A 90 13.06 1.77 -6.97
N LEU A 91 12.20 2.80 -6.89
CA LEU A 91 11.65 3.31 -5.65
C LEU A 91 10.79 2.26 -4.96
N SER A 92 9.90 1.58 -5.71
CA SER A 92 9.10 0.46 -5.19
C SER A 92 9.98 -0.62 -4.56
N ARG A 93 11.03 -1.08 -5.26
CA ARG A 93 11.97 -2.09 -4.73
C ARG A 93 12.62 -1.64 -3.43
N LYS A 94 13.04 -0.38 -3.34
CA LYS A 94 13.63 0.19 -2.13
C LYS A 94 12.67 0.12 -0.94
N PHE A 95 11.41 0.52 -1.13
CA PHE A 95 10.39 0.49 -0.09
C PHE A 95 9.88 -0.92 0.25
N ALA A 96 10.08 -1.91 -0.63
CA ALA A 96 9.80 -3.31 -0.36
C ALA A 96 10.93 -4.01 0.43
N THR A 97 12.17 -3.48 0.43
CA THR A 97 13.33 -4.08 1.10
C THR A 97 13.20 -3.94 2.62
N ARG A 98 13.58 -4.98 3.36
CA ARG A 98 13.59 -4.98 4.83
C ARG A 98 14.96 -4.55 5.38
N GLY A 99 14.97 -3.99 6.59
CA GLY A 99 16.20 -3.74 7.35
C GLY A 99 17.06 -2.58 6.86
N VAL A 100 16.54 -1.70 5.99
CA VAL A 100 17.25 -0.52 5.47
C VAL A 100 16.50 0.76 5.84
N ASP A 101 17.22 1.87 5.91
CA ASP A 101 16.60 3.20 5.91
C ASP A 101 16.06 3.49 4.52
N LYS A 102 14.75 3.32 4.37
CA LYS A 102 14.07 3.42 3.06
C LYS A 102 14.01 4.85 2.55
N PHE A 103 14.10 5.86 3.43
CA PHE A 103 14.08 7.27 3.06
C PHE A 103 15.47 7.85 2.78
N HIS A 104 16.54 7.14 3.13
CA HIS A 104 17.89 7.61 2.81
C HIS A 104 18.06 7.85 1.30
N GLY A 105 18.40 9.09 0.90
CA GLY A 105 18.54 9.49 -0.49
C GLY A 105 17.24 9.47 -1.32
N VAL A 106 16.08 9.53 -0.66
CA VAL A 106 14.77 9.65 -1.33
C VAL A 106 14.24 11.06 -1.11
N SER A 107 14.07 11.78 -2.22
CA SER A 107 13.48 13.12 -2.21
C SER A 107 11.98 13.04 -1.91
N HIS A 108 11.53 13.91 -1.04
CA HIS A 108 10.12 14.04 -0.67
C HIS A 108 9.85 15.46 -0.15
N SER A 109 8.61 15.87 -0.28
CA SER A 109 8.08 17.12 0.30
C SER A 109 7.06 16.82 1.39
N LEU A 110 6.64 17.84 2.12
CA LEU A 110 5.56 17.70 3.08
C LEU A 110 4.24 18.11 2.42
N SER A 111 3.23 17.28 2.62
CA SER A 111 1.86 17.57 2.20
C SER A 111 1.22 18.68 3.06
N LYS A 112 -0.01 19.05 2.69
CA LYS A 112 -0.84 20.01 3.43
C LYS A 112 -1.03 19.60 4.91
N HIS A 113 -1.11 18.30 5.20
CA HIS A 113 -1.27 17.78 6.56
C HIS A 113 0.08 17.35 7.19
N GLY A 114 1.20 17.74 6.57
CA GLY A 114 2.53 17.50 7.10
C GLY A 114 3.03 16.05 6.93
N LEU A 115 2.47 15.28 6.00
CA LEU A 115 2.90 13.92 5.71
C LEU A 115 3.96 13.88 4.60
N PRO A 116 4.89 12.90 4.61
CA PRO A 116 5.89 12.77 3.55
C PRO A 116 5.24 12.34 2.23
N VAL A 117 5.34 13.17 1.20
CA VAL A 117 4.95 12.88 -0.19
C VAL A 117 6.20 12.70 -1.02
N LEU A 118 6.38 11.53 -1.64
CA LEU A 118 7.55 11.22 -2.45
C LEU A 118 7.53 12.02 -3.75
N ASP A 119 8.68 12.52 -4.17
CA ASP A 119 8.77 13.30 -5.39
C ASP A 119 8.46 12.46 -6.63
N GLY A 120 7.77 13.08 -7.58
CA GLY A 120 7.46 12.47 -8.88
C GLY A 120 6.38 11.38 -8.86
N VAL A 121 5.62 11.20 -7.79
CA VAL A 121 4.49 10.27 -7.77
C VAL A 121 3.31 10.79 -8.61
N VAL A 122 2.48 9.88 -9.08
CA VAL A 122 1.32 10.20 -9.93
C VAL A 122 0.23 10.90 -9.11
N ALA A 123 -0.04 10.39 -7.93
CA ALA A 123 -1.04 10.94 -7.01
C ALA A 123 -0.64 10.71 -5.56
N ALA A 124 -1.14 11.55 -4.68
CA ALA A 124 -1.01 11.42 -3.24
C ALA A 124 -2.40 11.43 -2.58
N ILE A 125 -2.60 10.54 -1.60
CA ILE A 125 -3.84 10.44 -0.83
C ILE A 125 -3.46 10.44 0.66
N GLU A 126 -3.89 11.47 1.39
CA GLU A 126 -3.62 11.62 2.82
C GLU A 126 -4.79 11.11 3.64
N CYS A 127 -4.51 10.35 4.69
CA CYS A 127 -5.55 9.69 5.48
C CYS A 127 -5.25 9.74 6.98
N ASP A 128 -6.33 9.85 7.77
CA ASP A 128 -6.34 9.40 9.16
C ASP A 128 -6.58 7.88 9.20
N ILE A 129 -5.93 7.15 10.12
CA ILE A 129 -6.24 5.75 10.36
C ILE A 129 -7.61 5.67 11.03
N ALA A 130 -8.60 5.10 10.33
CA ALA A 130 -9.96 4.96 10.84
C ALA A 130 -10.15 3.65 11.60
N ALA A 131 -9.57 2.55 11.12
CA ALA A 131 -9.64 1.23 11.75
C ALA A 131 -8.51 0.32 11.26
N GLU A 132 -8.22 -0.71 12.06
CA GLU A 132 -7.36 -1.83 11.70
C GLU A 132 -8.04 -3.13 12.12
N HIS A 133 -8.07 -4.09 11.24
CA HIS A 133 -8.66 -5.40 11.46
C HIS A 133 -7.65 -6.50 11.19
N ASP A 134 -7.71 -7.56 11.98
CA ASP A 134 -6.93 -8.76 11.74
C ASP A 134 -7.38 -9.47 10.45
N ALA A 135 -6.43 -9.78 9.59
CA ALA A 135 -6.62 -10.45 8.30
C ALA A 135 -5.54 -11.54 8.10
N GLY A 136 -5.54 -12.57 8.95
CA GLY A 136 -4.55 -13.64 8.91
C GLY A 136 -3.15 -13.16 9.27
N ASP A 137 -2.18 -13.30 8.37
CA ASP A 137 -0.79 -12.82 8.53
C ASP A 137 -0.62 -11.33 8.16
N HIS A 138 -1.70 -10.67 7.73
CA HIS A 138 -1.79 -9.24 7.45
C HIS A 138 -2.75 -8.53 8.41
N LEU A 139 -2.75 -7.20 8.37
CA LEU A 139 -3.82 -6.36 8.88
C LEU A 139 -4.61 -5.83 7.67
N PHE A 140 -5.89 -5.54 7.82
CA PHE A 140 -6.63 -4.69 6.90
C PHE A 140 -6.78 -3.31 7.54
N VAL A 141 -6.09 -2.33 6.98
CA VAL A 141 -6.08 -0.94 7.45
C VAL A 141 -7.10 -0.14 6.65
N ILE A 142 -7.98 0.57 7.34
CA ILE A 142 -8.95 1.49 6.74
C ILE A 142 -8.48 2.92 7.05
N GLY A 143 -8.30 3.72 6.00
CA GLY A 143 -7.98 5.14 6.07
C GLY A 143 -9.17 6.01 5.72
N ARG A 144 -9.47 7.03 6.54
CA ARG A 144 -10.39 8.10 6.18
C ARG A 144 -9.61 9.15 5.39
N VAL A 145 -10.04 9.42 4.17
CA VAL A 145 -9.37 10.39 3.29
C VAL A 145 -9.53 11.81 3.84
N LEU A 146 -8.42 12.51 3.97
CA LEU A 146 -8.34 13.93 4.36
C LEU A 146 -8.14 14.81 3.14
N SER A 147 -7.31 14.36 2.21
CA SER A 147 -7.03 15.05 0.95
C SER A 147 -6.53 14.05 -0.09
N LEU A 148 -6.74 14.36 -1.36
CA LEU A 148 -6.26 13.58 -2.49
C LEU A 148 -5.96 14.51 -3.66
N GLU A 149 -4.86 14.24 -4.38
CA GLU A 149 -4.40 15.09 -5.47
C GLU A 149 -3.70 14.27 -6.55
N ILE A 150 -3.96 14.61 -7.81
CA ILE A 150 -3.18 14.15 -8.96
C ILE A 150 -2.00 15.11 -9.11
N LEU A 151 -0.78 14.63 -8.95
CA LEU A 151 0.44 15.45 -8.95
C LEU A 151 1.10 15.54 -10.33
N ARG A 152 0.99 14.48 -11.14
CA ARG A 152 1.44 14.50 -12.53
C ARG A 152 0.68 13.50 -13.42
N PRO A 153 0.47 13.80 -14.70
CA PRO A 153 0.00 12.81 -15.66
C PRO A 153 1.16 11.86 -16.01
N ALA A 154 1.05 10.60 -15.61
CA ALA A 154 2.02 9.57 -15.95
C ALA A 154 1.36 8.19 -16.02
N ALA A 155 1.93 7.28 -16.80
CA ALA A 155 1.50 5.89 -16.79
C ALA A 155 1.75 5.25 -15.41
N PRO A 156 0.84 4.41 -14.89
CA PRO A 156 0.97 3.81 -13.58
C PRO A 156 2.04 2.72 -13.55
N LEU A 157 2.66 2.53 -12.40
CA LEU A 157 3.45 1.34 -12.12
C LEU A 157 2.52 0.20 -11.73
N LEU A 158 2.58 -0.89 -12.48
CA LEU A 158 1.84 -2.13 -12.20
C LEU A 158 2.79 -3.24 -11.74
N TYR A 159 2.24 -4.19 -10.99
CA TYR A 159 2.93 -5.43 -10.64
C TYR A 159 2.08 -6.63 -11.07
N PHE A 160 2.67 -7.53 -11.87
CA PHE A 160 2.01 -8.69 -12.44
C PHE A 160 2.99 -9.85 -12.56
N LYS A 161 2.63 -11.04 -12.09
CA LYS A 161 3.46 -12.27 -12.16
C LYS A 161 4.91 -12.07 -11.73
N GLY A 162 5.12 -11.34 -10.64
CA GLY A 162 6.46 -11.09 -10.11
C GLY A 162 7.27 -10.02 -10.86
N SER A 163 6.68 -9.33 -11.83
CA SER A 163 7.34 -8.32 -12.66
C SER A 163 6.64 -6.97 -12.59
N TYR A 164 7.42 -5.90 -12.76
CA TYR A 164 6.86 -4.56 -12.95
C TYR A 164 6.48 -4.35 -14.41
N GLY A 165 5.42 -3.60 -14.62
CA GLY A 165 4.91 -3.21 -15.93
C GLY A 165 4.15 -1.89 -15.86
N THR A 166 3.49 -1.56 -16.94
CA THR A 166 2.65 -0.37 -17.05
C THR A 166 1.36 -0.69 -17.79
N PHE A 167 0.43 0.27 -17.78
CA PHE A 167 -0.83 0.17 -18.49
C PHE A 167 -0.71 0.74 -19.91
N THR A 168 -1.26 0.02 -20.88
CA THR A 168 -1.53 0.53 -22.22
C THR A 168 -3.02 0.38 -22.50
N ALA A 169 -3.70 1.49 -22.84
CA ALA A 169 -5.11 1.45 -23.20
C ALA A 169 -5.29 0.61 -24.47
N LEU A 170 -6.38 -0.16 -24.50
CA LEU A 170 -6.80 -0.83 -25.75
C LEU A 170 -7.46 0.22 -26.65
N ASP A 171 -7.16 0.15 -27.95
CA ASP A 171 -7.88 0.94 -28.95
C ASP A 171 -9.35 0.54 -28.94
N HIS A 172 -10.24 1.52 -28.94
CA HIS A 172 -11.70 1.36 -29.00
C HIS A 172 -12.17 1.47 -30.44
#